data_e546e42d63d0fe846c411f90384a1f4c
#
_entry.id   e546e42d63d0fe846c411f90384a1f4c
#
_cell.length_a   1.000
_cell.length_b   1.000
_cell.length_c   1.000
_cell.angle_alpha   90.00
_cell.angle_beta   90.00
_cell.angle_gamma   90.00
#
_symmetry.space_group_name_H-M   'P 1'
#
loop_
_entity.id
_entity.type
_entity.pdbx_description
1 polymer ?
#
loop_
_entity_poly.entity_id
_entity_poly.type
_entity_poly.pdbx_seq_one_letter_code
_entity_poly.pdbx_strand_id
1 'polypeptide(L)'
;MLACLCLAVSLLSVPPAFEKSPDGAALDGQVVASPAAARQQIIAIVPDRTTGKDWGLRYLREAVDDFNREQPDAVFCVGDLVQGYSLDHADVIRERTEFLDIVGKLTMPFYPTAGNHDVVSGSRNSKDTSFAEQYRNMFGPLYYAVELELASIVILNTEDGDGLVQQGFSDTQLQWLDTTLARLNARNLPIMLLFHRPLWDHAPTKWDTRVQPMLVKHGVDYVIAGHYHSLQWLPPRDGIPFLILGTCGGLNDQHPLAGHVQHVTFVVINEDGTIEPYHQIAGCTLPVDWVTKADQGTAYGIKGSRDAVVIRGAVADPLGKPCDSTIEVVLKNPLNQPVDFELRACTTPVPMSVVDRDAGGVIERVWTSRTQIDIANPATTDFNTPFTLELPTEVFTLAAKASKTVVVRVHAETQLVPPQPAPFEVIATFTDSKSRRVPITLRQRVPIARAVTLAPSIEAATAFPIAVWTWSEYDTREENAKVRIAAANALNGAACAMEISIDVPDQEFMGDANPSNAKSSLNDPLGDAVRLIFGEGAEAREYVITFDAETSAPVVRILAPDGSRLEATSAIGATFAKTSAAWHLSLIVAQSALPDGSTADGLRINIGVADNDNTYHTQWRWLAPRDLPVVLQQG
;
A
#
# COMPACT_ATOMS: atom_id res chain seq x y z
N MET A 1 -44.36 0.97 -49.64
CA MET A 1 -43.01 0.70 -49.08
C MET A 1 -42.66 1.86 -48.17
N LEU A 2 -43.00 1.77 -46.88
CA LEU A 2 -42.61 2.74 -45.86
C LEU A 2 -41.28 2.26 -45.25
N ALA A 3 -40.24 3.02 -45.43
CA ALA A 3 -38.97 2.79 -44.77
C ALA A 3 -39.06 3.33 -43.33
N CYS A 4 -39.10 2.46 -42.35
CA CYS A 4 -38.85 2.81 -40.95
C CYS A 4 -37.38 3.19 -40.78
N LEU A 5 -37.12 4.47 -40.61
CA LEU A 5 -35.83 4.98 -40.14
C LEU A 5 -35.76 4.77 -38.63
N CYS A 6 -35.15 3.71 -38.18
CA CYS A 6 -34.72 3.59 -36.78
C CYS A 6 -33.60 4.57 -36.53
N LEU A 7 -33.88 5.72 -35.93
CA LEU A 7 -32.86 6.53 -35.28
C LEU A 7 -32.38 5.76 -34.07
N ALA A 8 -31.19 5.15 -34.16
CA ALA A 8 -30.43 4.76 -33.00
C ALA A 8 -29.97 6.05 -32.28
N VAL A 9 -30.73 6.45 -31.29
CA VAL A 9 -30.24 7.41 -30.29
C VAL A 9 -29.18 6.67 -29.49
N SER A 10 -27.91 6.92 -29.80
CA SER A 10 -26.83 6.59 -28.87
C SER A 10 -27.08 7.37 -27.58
N LEU A 11 -27.63 6.68 -26.58
CA LEU A 11 -27.63 7.16 -25.19
C LEU A 11 -26.18 7.21 -24.74
N LEU A 12 -25.52 8.34 -24.98
CA LEU A 12 -24.33 8.72 -24.23
C LEU A 12 -24.72 8.70 -22.76
N SER A 13 -23.93 8.02 -21.91
CA SER A 13 -24.09 8.10 -20.46
C SER A 13 -24.12 9.57 -20.07
N VAL A 14 -25.29 10.07 -19.72
CA VAL A 14 -25.41 11.43 -19.21
C VAL A 14 -24.94 11.36 -17.77
N PRO A 15 -23.78 11.95 -17.42
CA PRO A 15 -23.40 12.03 -16.02
C PRO A 15 -24.53 12.73 -15.25
N PRO A 16 -24.77 12.36 -13.98
CA PRO A 16 -25.81 12.99 -13.19
C PRO A 16 -25.59 14.51 -13.18
N ALA A 17 -26.65 15.26 -13.45
CA ALA A 17 -26.58 16.71 -13.47
C ALA A 17 -26.56 17.24 -12.04
N PHE A 18 -25.36 17.39 -11.50
CA PHE A 18 -25.15 18.01 -10.19
C PHE A 18 -25.25 19.53 -10.30
N GLU A 19 -25.87 20.16 -9.29
CA GLU A 19 -25.81 21.61 -9.14
C GLU A 19 -24.39 22.08 -8.85
N LYS A 20 -24.01 23.20 -9.43
CA LYS A 20 -22.65 23.75 -9.30
C LYS A 20 -22.68 25.13 -8.68
N SER A 21 -21.65 25.46 -7.94
CA SER A 21 -21.35 26.81 -7.47
C SER A 21 -20.97 27.73 -8.65
N PRO A 22 -20.91 29.06 -8.47
CA PRO A 22 -20.57 30.01 -9.54
C PRO A 22 -19.19 29.78 -10.17
N ASP A 23 -18.25 29.15 -9.46
CA ASP A 23 -16.93 28.77 -9.92
C ASP A 23 -16.88 27.37 -10.61
N GLY A 24 -18.01 26.69 -10.70
CA GLY A 24 -18.21 25.45 -11.45
C GLY A 24 -18.02 24.16 -10.66
N ALA A 25 -17.65 24.21 -9.37
CA ALA A 25 -17.55 23.04 -8.51
C ALA A 25 -18.94 22.49 -8.14
N ALA A 26 -19.05 21.16 -8.02
CA ALA A 26 -20.30 20.54 -7.56
C ALA A 26 -20.54 20.85 -6.07
N LEU A 27 -21.77 21.15 -5.72
CA LEU A 27 -22.19 21.42 -4.34
C LEU A 27 -22.43 20.10 -3.61
N ASP A 28 -21.97 20.02 -2.34
CA ASP A 28 -22.25 18.88 -1.48
C ASP A 28 -23.72 18.90 -0.99
N GLY A 29 -24.20 17.75 -0.51
CA GLY A 29 -25.52 17.64 0.09
C GLY A 29 -26.69 17.63 -0.90
N GLN A 30 -26.45 17.35 -2.17
CA GLN A 30 -27.52 17.29 -3.17
C GLN A 30 -28.32 15.99 -3.09
N VAL A 31 -29.53 16.05 -3.58
CA VAL A 31 -30.38 14.88 -3.81
C VAL A 31 -30.79 14.88 -5.29
N VAL A 32 -30.38 13.85 -5.98
CA VAL A 32 -30.66 13.70 -7.42
C VAL A 32 -31.57 12.50 -7.68
N ALA A 33 -32.48 12.63 -8.65
CA ALA A 33 -33.31 11.52 -9.09
C ALA A 33 -32.60 10.77 -10.22
N SER A 34 -32.64 9.43 -10.17
CA SER A 34 -32.17 8.57 -11.26
C SER A 34 -33.37 8.15 -12.14
N PRO A 35 -33.16 7.90 -13.44
CA PRO A 35 -34.23 7.40 -14.32
C PRO A 35 -34.89 6.13 -13.80
N ALA A 36 -36.19 6.01 -14.04
CA ALA A 36 -37.03 4.93 -13.53
C ALA A 36 -36.78 3.58 -14.23
N ALA A 37 -36.95 2.50 -13.49
CA ALA A 37 -36.91 1.12 -13.95
C ALA A 37 -38.07 0.29 -13.35
N ALA A 38 -38.17 -0.93 -13.77
CA ALA A 38 -39.27 -1.87 -13.57
C ALA A 38 -39.40 -2.42 -12.13
N ARG A 39 -40.17 -3.50 -11.98
CA ARG A 39 -40.49 -4.25 -10.73
C ARG A 39 -39.26 -4.74 -9.93
N GLN A 40 -38.09 -4.73 -10.52
CA GLN A 40 -36.81 -5.07 -9.90
C GLN A 40 -35.79 -4.06 -10.39
N GLN A 41 -34.99 -3.55 -9.48
CA GLN A 41 -33.91 -2.62 -9.79
C GLN A 41 -32.58 -3.26 -9.47
N ILE A 42 -31.64 -3.15 -10.38
CA ILE A 42 -30.30 -3.72 -10.21
C ILE A 42 -29.28 -2.60 -10.24
N ILE A 43 -28.49 -2.47 -9.19
CA ILE A 43 -27.32 -1.58 -9.19
C ILE A 43 -26.04 -2.39 -9.15
N ALA A 44 -24.97 -1.86 -9.74
CA ALA A 44 -23.65 -2.42 -9.64
C ALA A 44 -22.75 -1.51 -8.80
N ILE A 45 -21.80 -2.08 -8.07
CA ILE A 45 -20.86 -1.36 -7.21
C ILE A 45 -19.45 -1.79 -7.55
N VAL A 46 -18.61 -0.82 -7.92
CA VAL A 46 -17.18 -0.99 -8.16
C VAL A 46 -16.43 -0.82 -6.83
N PRO A 47 -15.69 -1.83 -6.37
CA PRO A 47 -14.78 -1.70 -5.22
C PRO A 47 -13.53 -0.88 -5.54
N ASP A 48 -12.65 -0.78 -4.55
CA ASP A 48 -11.39 -0.02 -4.60
C ASP A 48 -10.51 -0.41 -5.78
N ARG A 49 -9.88 0.59 -6.41
CA ARG A 49 -8.93 0.40 -7.51
C ARG A 49 -7.49 0.64 -7.06
N THR A 50 -7.27 1.26 -5.92
CA THR A 50 -5.98 1.75 -5.44
C THR A 50 -4.99 0.63 -5.09
N THR A 51 -3.68 0.95 -5.09
CA THR A 51 -2.54 0.07 -4.82
C THR A 51 -2.30 -1.08 -5.82
N GLY A 52 -3.13 -1.22 -6.85
CA GLY A 52 -2.98 -2.25 -7.89
C GLY A 52 -2.06 -1.85 -9.04
N LYS A 53 -1.43 -0.67 -8.98
CA LYS A 53 -0.65 -0.09 -10.09
C LYS A 53 -1.52 0.06 -11.36
N ASP A 54 -0.92 0.44 -12.46
CA ASP A 54 -1.66 0.68 -13.71
C ASP A 54 -2.24 -0.60 -14.33
N TRP A 55 -1.59 -1.75 -14.10
CA TRP A 55 -2.11 -3.03 -14.59
C TRP A 55 -3.47 -3.40 -14.01
N GLY A 56 -3.80 -2.89 -12.83
CA GLY A 56 -5.10 -3.11 -12.18
C GLY A 56 -6.27 -2.51 -12.97
N LEU A 57 -6.04 -1.49 -13.79
CA LEU A 57 -7.06 -0.87 -14.63
C LEU A 57 -7.71 -1.84 -15.63
N ARG A 58 -7.07 -2.97 -15.95
CA ARG A 58 -7.68 -4.01 -16.77
C ARG A 58 -8.97 -4.55 -16.13
N TYR A 59 -8.97 -4.77 -14.81
CA TYR A 59 -10.15 -5.26 -14.09
C TYR A 59 -11.30 -4.25 -14.13
N LEU A 60 -10.98 -2.95 -14.01
CA LEU A 60 -11.97 -1.89 -14.17
C LEU A 60 -12.53 -1.85 -15.61
N ARG A 61 -11.67 -2.04 -16.63
CA ARG A 61 -12.14 -2.13 -18.04
C ARG A 61 -13.03 -3.35 -18.25
N GLU A 62 -12.65 -4.52 -17.73
CA GLU A 62 -13.46 -5.73 -17.77
C GLU A 62 -14.80 -5.52 -17.05
N ALA A 63 -14.81 -4.87 -15.88
CA ALA A 63 -16.04 -4.54 -15.16
C ALA A 63 -16.97 -3.62 -15.97
N VAL A 64 -16.43 -2.60 -16.64
CA VAL A 64 -17.23 -1.71 -17.52
C VAL A 64 -17.82 -2.48 -18.70
N ASP A 65 -17.05 -3.39 -19.29
CA ASP A 65 -17.54 -4.26 -20.37
C ASP A 65 -18.65 -5.22 -19.87
N ASP A 66 -18.52 -5.75 -18.65
CA ASP A 66 -19.54 -6.61 -18.01
C ASP A 66 -20.80 -5.80 -17.71
N PHE A 67 -20.70 -4.63 -17.12
CA PHE A 67 -21.84 -3.76 -16.86
C PHE A 67 -22.58 -3.38 -18.14
N ASN A 68 -21.86 -3.06 -19.22
CA ASN A 68 -22.45 -2.77 -20.51
C ASN A 68 -23.15 -3.98 -21.16
N ARG A 69 -22.80 -5.21 -20.76
CA ARG A 69 -23.53 -6.43 -21.17
C ARG A 69 -24.71 -6.74 -20.26
N GLU A 70 -24.53 -6.58 -18.96
CA GLU A 70 -25.54 -6.95 -17.95
C GLU A 70 -26.58 -5.85 -17.71
N GLN A 71 -26.27 -4.59 -18.10
CA GLN A 71 -27.19 -3.46 -18.08
C GLN A 71 -27.85 -3.20 -16.71
N PRO A 72 -27.06 -3.03 -15.60
CA PRO A 72 -27.64 -2.53 -14.36
C PRO A 72 -28.25 -1.13 -14.56
N ASP A 73 -29.21 -0.76 -13.72
CA ASP A 73 -29.87 0.55 -13.78
C ASP A 73 -28.93 1.70 -13.44
N ALA A 74 -27.94 1.45 -12.59
CA ALA A 74 -26.92 2.41 -12.21
C ALA A 74 -25.65 1.70 -11.72
N VAL A 75 -24.51 2.39 -11.83
CA VAL A 75 -23.22 1.96 -11.28
C VAL A 75 -22.79 2.95 -10.20
N PHE A 76 -22.38 2.41 -9.06
CA PHE A 76 -21.81 3.15 -7.93
C PHE A 76 -20.38 2.68 -7.69
N CYS A 77 -19.66 3.32 -6.78
CA CYS A 77 -18.39 2.83 -6.26
C CYS A 77 -18.26 3.13 -4.76
N VAL A 78 -17.25 2.56 -4.12
CA VAL A 78 -16.96 2.81 -2.70
C VAL A 78 -15.68 3.62 -2.45
N GLY A 79 -15.20 4.34 -3.47
CA GLY A 79 -14.04 5.23 -3.36
C GLY A 79 -12.73 4.58 -3.77
N ASP A 80 -11.64 5.34 -3.60
CA ASP A 80 -10.29 5.00 -4.02
C ASP A 80 -10.19 4.69 -5.52
N LEU A 81 -10.59 5.68 -6.33
CA LEU A 81 -10.68 5.60 -7.78
C LEU A 81 -9.31 5.67 -8.46
N VAL A 82 -8.32 6.24 -7.77
CA VAL A 82 -6.97 6.49 -8.27
C VAL A 82 -5.91 5.96 -7.31
N GLN A 83 -4.66 5.93 -7.74
CA GLN A 83 -3.53 5.60 -6.85
C GLN A 83 -3.33 6.68 -5.79
N GLY A 84 -3.34 7.94 -6.21
CA GLY A 84 -3.33 9.10 -5.34
C GLY A 84 -2.14 9.21 -4.39
N TYR A 85 -0.97 8.69 -4.75
CA TYR A 85 0.24 8.76 -3.91
C TYR A 85 1.10 9.99 -4.21
N SER A 86 0.89 10.66 -5.34
CA SER A 86 1.66 11.83 -5.73
C SER A 86 1.17 13.10 -5.04
N LEU A 87 2.12 13.97 -4.65
CA LEU A 87 1.85 15.34 -4.24
C LEU A 87 1.63 16.27 -5.43
N ASP A 88 2.03 15.85 -6.62
CA ASP A 88 1.82 16.62 -7.85
C ASP A 88 0.37 16.52 -8.32
N HIS A 89 -0.30 17.66 -8.39
CA HIS A 89 -1.66 17.76 -8.90
C HIS A 89 -1.80 17.28 -10.35
N ALA A 90 -0.79 17.46 -11.18
CA ALA A 90 -0.83 17.02 -12.58
C ALA A 90 -0.87 15.49 -12.68
N ASP A 91 -0.13 14.78 -11.83
CA ASP A 91 -0.16 13.32 -11.76
C ASP A 91 -1.53 12.81 -11.32
N VAL A 92 -2.08 13.40 -10.27
CA VAL A 92 -3.41 13.00 -9.77
C VAL A 92 -4.50 13.31 -10.79
N ILE A 93 -4.42 14.45 -11.51
CA ILE A 93 -5.32 14.75 -12.63
C ILE A 93 -5.21 13.71 -13.74
N ARG A 94 -3.99 13.29 -14.08
CA ARG A 94 -3.77 12.25 -15.09
C ARG A 94 -4.44 10.93 -14.68
N GLU A 95 -4.23 10.47 -13.45
CA GLU A 95 -4.84 9.25 -12.93
C GLU A 95 -6.38 9.33 -12.92
N ARG A 96 -6.94 10.46 -12.51
CA ARG A 96 -8.39 10.70 -12.53
C ARG A 96 -8.96 10.73 -13.95
N THR A 97 -8.23 11.33 -14.89
CA THR A 97 -8.64 11.35 -16.31
C THR A 97 -8.64 9.93 -16.88
N GLU A 98 -7.61 9.13 -16.57
CA GLU A 98 -7.56 7.72 -17.00
C GLU A 98 -8.73 6.90 -16.44
N PHE A 99 -9.10 7.10 -15.18
CA PHE A 99 -10.27 6.48 -14.59
C PHE A 99 -11.56 6.89 -15.30
N LEU A 100 -11.74 8.22 -15.52
CA LEU A 100 -12.91 8.77 -16.19
C LEU A 100 -13.03 8.30 -17.65
N ASP A 101 -11.92 8.13 -18.36
CA ASP A 101 -11.89 7.58 -19.72
C ASP A 101 -12.39 6.14 -19.79
N ILE A 102 -12.21 5.39 -18.70
CA ILE A 102 -12.71 4.00 -18.60
C ILE A 102 -14.20 4.01 -18.26
N VAL A 103 -14.58 4.64 -17.16
CA VAL A 103 -15.98 4.64 -16.70
C VAL A 103 -16.91 5.46 -17.59
N GLY A 104 -16.38 6.41 -18.35
CA GLY A 104 -17.10 7.16 -19.38
C GLY A 104 -17.63 6.31 -20.54
N LYS A 105 -17.22 5.03 -20.63
CA LYS A 105 -17.76 4.05 -21.60
C LYS A 105 -19.01 3.32 -21.10
N LEU A 106 -19.40 3.55 -19.86
CA LEU A 106 -20.65 3.02 -19.32
C LEU A 106 -21.85 3.55 -20.08
N THR A 107 -22.85 2.71 -20.31
CA THR A 107 -24.10 3.07 -20.98
C THR A 107 -25.24 3.40 -20.00
N MET A 108 -24.94 3.37 -18.69
CA MET A 108 -25.84 3.74 -17.60
C MET A 108 -25.18 4.77 -16.68
N PRO A 109 -25.95 5.45 -15.80
CA PRO A 109 -25.40 6.45 -14.89
C PRO A 109 -24.32 5.86 -13.96
N PHE A 110 -23.24 6.62 -13.75
CA PHE A 110 -22.18 6.34 -12.78
C PHE A 110 -22.19 7.36 -11.65
N TYR A 111 -22.24 6.91 -10.40
CA TYR A 111 -22.30 7.74 -9.20
C TYR A 111 -21.02 7.51 -8.35
N PRO A 112 -20.08 8.45 -8.36
CA PRO A 112 -18.78 8.29 -7.69
C PRO A 112 -18.89 8.49 -6.17
N THR A 113 -18.06 7.74 -5.42
CA THR A 113 -17.77 7.96 -3.99
C THR A 113 -16.31 8.34 -3.87
N ALA A 114 -15.98 9.29 -3.01
CA ALA A 114 -14.59 9.64 -2.72
C ALA A 114 -13.99 8.71 -1.65
N GLY A 115 -12.78 8.22 -1.91
CA GLY A 115 -11.95 7.55 -0.92
C GLY A 115 -10.77 8.44 -0.47
N ASN A 116 -9.94 7.92 0.43
CA ASN A 116 -8.81 8.69 0.94
C ASN A 116 -7.76 8.99 -0.13
N HIS A 117 -7.53 8.06 -1.05
CA HIS A 117 -6.61 8.30 -2.16
C HIS A 117 -7.13 9.33 -3.17
N ASP A 118 -8.42 9.62 -3.14
CA ASP A 118 -9.03 10.61 -4.02
C ASP A 118 -8.94 12.04 -3.49
N VAL A 119 -8.94 12.25 -2.15
CA VAL A 119 -9.10 13.59 -1.57
C VAL A 119 -8.06 13.99 -0.54
N VAL A 120 -7.31 13.01 0.02
CA VAL A 120 -6.23 13.25 1.01
C VAL A 120 -4.85 13.04 0.40
N SER A 121 -4.80 12.50 -0.80
CA SER A 121 -3.58 12.11 -1.51
C SER A 121 -2.46 13.11 -1.36
N GLY A 122 -1.33 12.60 -0.93
CA GLY A 122 -0.11 13.37 -0.82
C GLY A 122 -0.12 14.47 0.24
N SER A 123 -1.27 14.97 0.63
CA SER A 123 -1.35 15.99 1.66
C SER A 123 -1.34 15.39 3.06
N ARG A 124 -0.30 15.72 3.84
CA ARG A 124 -0.25 15.45 5.28
C ARG A 124 -0.82 16.61 6.10
N ASN A 125 -1.26 17.65 5.43
CA ASN A 125 -1.87 18.81 6.03
C ASN A 125 -3.39 18.67 5.94
N SER A 126 -4.04 18.35 7.04
CA SER A 126 -5.50 18.22 7.11
C SER A 126 -6.27 19.49 6.70
N LYS A 127 -5.59 20.63 6.55
CA LYS A 127 -6.17 21.90 6.07
C LYS A 127 -6.03 22.08 4.57
N ASP A 128 -5.28 21.22 3.90
CA ASP A 128 -5.15 21.26 2.44
C ASP A 128 -6.34 20.58 1.80
N THR A 129 -7.25 21.37 1.27
CA THR A 129 -8.47 20.92 0.60
C THR A 129 -8.32 20.81 -0.91
N SER A 130 -7.13 21.10 -1.45
CA SER A 130 -6.92 21.26 -2.89
C SER A 130 -7.27 20.00 -3.70
N PHE A 131 -6.94 18.81 -3.19
CA PHE A 131 -7.28 17.54 -3.84
C PHE A 131 -8.78 17.24 -3.76
N ALA A 132 -9.45 17.61 -2.67
CA ALA A 132 -10.89 17.50 -2.52
C ALA A 132 -11.65 18.47 -3.46
N GLU A 133 -11.15 19.71 -3.61
CA GLU A 133 -11.67 20.68 -4.57
C GLU A 133 -11.50 20.21 -6.01
N GLN A 134 -10.34 19.66 -6.33
CA GLN A 134 -10.08 19.06 -7.63
C GLN A 134 -11.01 17.87 -7.90
N TYR A 135 -11.29 17.01 -6.88
CA TYR A 135 -12.26 15.93 -7.00
C TYR A 135 -13.67 16.48 -7.33
N ARG A 136 -14.14 17.50 -6.58
CA ARG A 136 -15.46 18.12 -6.86
C ARG A 136 -15.57 18.64 -8.29
N ASN A 137 -14.50 19.18 -8.85
CA ASN A 137 -14.48 19.70 -10.21
C ASN A 137 -14.57 18.60 -11.28
N MET A 138 -14.00 17.41 -11.00
CA MET A 138 -13.90 16.33 -11.98
C MET A 138 -15.01 15.28 -11.83
N PHE A 139 -15.39 14.91 -10.59
CA PHE A 139 -16.31 13.81 -10.31
C PHE A 139 -17.67 14.29 -9.79
N GLY A 140 -17.72 15.37 -9.03
CA GLY A 140 -18.95 15.85 -8.42
C GLY A 140 -18.86 16.01 -6.90
N PRO A 141 -20.00 16.09 -6.20
CA PRO A 141 -20.03 16.33 -4.76
C PRO A 141 -19.37 15.18 -3.98
N LEU A 142 -18.85 15.50 -2.79
CA LEU A 142 -18.23 14.52 -1.92
C LEU A 142 -19.24 13.68 -1.13
N TYR A 143 -20.42 14.26 -0.85
CA TYR A 143 -21.53 13.53 -0.26
C TYR A 143 -22.85 14.00 -0.84
N TYR A 144 -23.76 13.08 -1.11
CA TYR A 144 -25.05 13.32 -1.74
C TYR A 144 -25.95 12.09 -1.64
N ALA A 145 -27.18 12.20 -2.10
CA ALA A 145 -28.10 11.07 -2.18
C ALA A 145 -28.67 10.92 -3.59
N VAL A 146 -28.90 9.67 -3.98
CA VAL A 146 -29.55 9.28 -5.23
C VAL A 146 -30.86 8.61 -4.90
N GLU A 147 -31.96 9.15 -5.45
CA GLU A 147 -33.27 8.52 -5.37
C GLU A 147 -33.49 7.64 -6.60
N LEU A 148 -33.44 6.34 -6.37
CA LEU A 148 -33.86 5.32 -7.34
C LEU A 148 -35.38 5.10 -7.23
N GLU A 149 -35.96 4.34 -8.15
CA GLU A 149 -37.38 4.02 -8.09
C GLU A 149 -37.73 3.16 -6.88
N LEU A 150 -36.91 2.11 -6.61
CA LEU A 150 -37.17 1.14 -5.56
C LEU A 150 -36.29 1.31 -4.31
N ALA A 151 -35.33 2.28 -4.31
CA ALA A 151 -34.45 2.52 -3.17
C ALA A 151 -33.94 3.95 -3.13
N SER A 152 -33.24 4.30 -2.07
CA SER A 152 -32.43 5.50 -1.97
C SER A 152 -30.99 5.14 -1.58
N ILE A 153 -30.01 5.69 -2.29
CA ILE A 153 -28.61 5.46 -2.04
C ILE A 153 -28.00 6.75 -1.49
N VAL A 154 -27.37 6.69 -0.32
CA VAL A 154 -26.71 7.84 0.31
C VAL A 154 -25.22 7.63 0.25
N ILE A 155 -24.52 8.54 -0.41
CA ILE A 155 -23.06 8.55 -0.54
C ILE A 155 -22.49 9.52 0.49
N LEU A 156 -21.47 9.07 1.26
CA LEU A 156 -20.83 9.87 2.30
C LEU A 156 -19.32 9.98 2.06
N ASN A 157 -18.76 11.13 2.48
CA ASN A 157 -17.33 11.36 2.48
C ASN A 157 -16.72 11.00 3.83
N THR A 158 -15.87 9.99 3.89
CA THR A 158 -15.20 9.53 5.11
C THR A 158 -13.94 10.32 5.48
N GLU A 159 -13.55 11.30 4.66
CA GLU A 159 -12.38 12.16 4.85
C GLU A 159 -12.79 13.61 5.19
N ASP A 160 -13.87 13.77 5.95
CA ASP A 160 -14.46 15.06 6.30
C ASP A 160 -14.48 15.31 7.83
N GLY A 161 -13.54 14.66 8.56
CA GLY A 161 -13.47 14.79 10.02
C GLY A 161 -13.23 16.23 10.47
N ASP A 162 -14.08 16.75 11.36
CA ASP A 162 -14.03 18.11 11.91
C ASP A 162 -13.97 19.24 10.85
N GLY A 163 -14.51 18.97 9.64
CA GLY A 163 -14.49 19.92 8.52
C GLY A 163 -13.11 20.07 7.85
N LEU A 164 -12.19 19.16 8.15
CA LEU A 164 -10.86 19.09 7.58
C LEU A 164 -10.73 17.83 6.73
N VAL A 165 -9.75 17.80 5.85
CA VAL A 165 -9.42 16.60 5.06
C VAL A 165 -8.75 15.58 5.98
N GLN A 166 -9.55 14.86 6.74
CA GLN A 166 -9.12 13.83 7.69
C GLN A 166 -10.23 12.80 7.94
N GLN A 167 -9.83 11.62 8.38
CA GLN A 167 -10.75 10.52 8.65
C GLN A 167 -11.86 10.88 9.64
N GLY A 168 -13.10 10.75 9.20
CA GLY A 168 -14.30 11.02 10.00
C GLY A 168 -15.41 11.70 9.20
N PHE A 169 -16.49 12.05 9.90
CA PHE A 169 -17.59 12.86 9.38
C PHE A 169 -17.64 14.20 10.14
N SER A 170 -17.75 15.30 9.39
CA SER A 170 -18.00 16.62 10.01
C SER A 170 -19.41 16.70 10.60
N ASP A 171 -19.59 17.63 11.53
CA ASP A 171 -20.92 17.92 12.10
C ASP A 171 -21.88 18.40 11.01
N THR A 172 -21.39 19.14 10.03
CA THR A 172 -22.17 19.59 8.86
C THR A 172 -22.70 18.41 8.06
N GLN A 173 -21.85 17.45 7.73
CA GLN A 173 -22.25 16.26 6.97
C GLN A 173 -23.22 15.39 7.79
N LEU A 174 -23.01 15.23 9.09
CA LEU A 174 -23.93 14.47 9.95
C LEU A 174 -25.29 15.15 10.10
N GLN A 175 -25.35 16.48 10.20
CA GLN A 175 -26.62 17.21 10.23
C GLN A 175 -27.37 17.07 8.90
N TRP A 176 -26.66 17.16 7.79
CA TRP A 176 -27.24 16.91 6.47
C TRP A 176 -27.75 15.46 6.37
N LEU A 177 -26.98 14.47 6.87
CA LEU A 177 -27.37 13.07 6.86
C LEU A 177 -28.67 12.83 7.65
N ASP A 178 -28.77 13.34 8.90
CA ASP A 178 -30.00 13.20 9.70
C ASP A 178 -31.23 13.76 8.98
N THR A 179 -31.09 14.94 8.38
CA THR A 179 -32.17 15.59 7.63
C THR A 179 -32.55 14.81 6.37
N THR A 180 -31.54 14.34 5.64
CA THR A 180 -31.72 13.60 4.40
C THR A 180 -32.36 12.24 4.66
N LEU A 181 -31.87 11.50 5.66
CA LEU A 181 -32.45 10.22 6.04
C LEU A 181 -33.91 10.35 6.50
N ALA A 182 -34.24 11.39 7.27
CA ALA A 182 -35.64 11.66 7.66
C ALA A 182 -36.55 11.86 6.43
N ARG A 183 -36.07 12.57 5.42
CA ARG A 183 -36.82 12.77 4.17
C ARG A 183 -36.92 11.48 3.33
N LEU A 184 -35.84 10.74 3.22
CA LEU A 184 -35.81 9.49 2.43
C LEU A 184 -36.67 8.40 3.09
N ASN A 185 -36.66 8.29 4.42
CA ASN A 185 -37.53 7.36 5.15
C ASN A 185 -39.02 7.61 4.88
N ALA A 186 -39.43 8.86 4.64
CA ALA A 186 -40.79 9.20 4.28
C ALA A 186 -41.23 8.64 2.90
N ARG A 187 -40.31 8.17 2.05
CA ARG A 187 -40.60 7.46 0.80
C ARG A 187 -41.08 6.02 1.06
N ASN A 188 -40.82 5.48 2.25
CA ASN A 188 -41.11 4.08 2.61
C ASN A 188 -40.47 3.06 1.64
N LEU A 189 -39.23 3.36 1.21
CA LEU A 189 -38.39 2.54 0.35
C LEU A 189 -37.05 2.27 1.06
N PRO A 190 -36.34 1.19 0.72
CA PRO A 190 -35.04 0.89 1.28
C PRO A 190 -34.04 2.01 1.15
N ILE A 191 -33.22 2.20 2.18
CA ILE A 191 -32.14 3.17 2.23
C ILE A 191 -30.81 2.45 2.42
N MET A 192 -29.87 2.66 1.49
CA MET A 192 -28.54 2.11 1.55
C MET A 192 -27.50 3.23 1.69
N LEU A 193 -26.49 3.04 2.52
CA LEU A 193 -25.35 3.94 2.66
C LEU A 193 -24.11 3.35 1.97
N LEU A 194 -23.45 4.15 1.15
CA LEU A 194 -22.18 3.82 0.51
C LEU A 194 -21.12 4.86 0.90
N PHE A 195 -19.98 4.40 1.36
CA PHE A 195 -18.83 5.24 1.67
C PHE A 195 -17.54 4.44 1.67
N HIS A 196 -16.39 5.12 1.80
CA HIS A 196 -15.12 4.44 1.63
C HIS A 196 -14.63 3.72 2.87
N ARG A 197 -14.27 4.45 3.96
CA ARG A 197 -13.69 3.82 5.16
C ARG A 197 -14.75 3.22 6.07
N PRO A 198 -14.55 1.98 6.56
CA PRO A 198 -15.46 1.36 7.53
C PRO A 198 -15.28 2.04 8.91
N LEU A 199 -15.84 3.24 9.07
CA LEU A 199 -15.66 4.10 10.25
C LEU A 199 -16.22 3.52 11.56
N TRP A 200 -17.04 2.48 11.48
CA TRP A 200 -17.49 1.71 12.66
C TRP A 200 -16.38 0.91 13.34
N ASP A 201 -15.27 0.68 12.66
CA ASP A 201 -14.07 0.03 13.22
C ASP A 201 -13.06 1.05 13.80
N HIS A 202 -13.34 2.35 13.67
CA HIS A 202 -12.43 3.42 14.08
C HIS A 202 -13.01 4.20 15.28
N ALA A 203 -12.50 3.93 16.49
CA ALA A 203 -13.01 4.50 17.72
C ALA A 203 -13.12 6.05 17.76
N PRO A 204 -12.17 6.83 17.19
CA PRO A 204 -12.28 8.30 17.19
C PRO A 204 -13.52 8.84 16.49
N THR A 205 -14.13 8.10 15.55
CA THR A 205 -15.33 8.54 14.80
C THR A 205 -16.59 8.52 15.67
N LYS A 206 -16.56 7.85 16.82
CA LYS A 206 -17.70 7.70 17.73
C LYS A 206 -18.94 7.14 17.02
N TRP A 207 -18.75 6.17 16.12
CA TRP A 207 -19.81 5.58 15.32
C TRP A 207 -21.01 5.15 16.15
N ASP A 208 -20.77 4.38 17.22
CA ASP A 208 -21.83 3.78 18.06
C ASP A 208 -22.71 4.82 18.78
N THR A 209 -22.22 6.02 18.98
CA THR A 209 -22.93 7.09 19.68
C THR A 209 -23.47 8.19 18.78
N ARG A 210 -22.89 8.38 17.58
CA ARG A 210 -23.25 9.47 16.68
C ARG A 210 -23.97 9.00 15.43
N VAL A 211 -23.51 7.91 14.82
CA VAL A 211 -23.99 7.45 13.50
C VAL A 211 -24.99 6.30 13.66
N GLN A 212 -24.61 5.22 14.32
CA GLN A 212 -25.46 4.03 14.46
C GLN A 212 -26.89 4.35 14.96
N PRO A 213 -27.09 5.17 16.03
CA PRO A 213 -28.45 5.51 16.48
C PRO A 213 -29.27 6.28 15.45
N MET A 214 -28.60 7.11 14.60
CA MET A 214 -29.23 7.84 13.51
C MET A 214 -29.71 6.88 12.42
N LEU A 215 -28.87 5.90 12.03
CA LEU A 215 -29.25 4.90 11.04
C LEU A 215 -30.46 4.08 11.47
N VAL A 216 -30.46 3.63 12.73
CA VAL A 216 -31.61 2.91 13.34
C VAL A 216 -32.86 3.77 13.38
N LYS A 217 -32.74 5.03 13.86
CA LYS A 217 -33.87 5.98 13.93
C LYS A 217 -34.57 6.17 12.58
N HIS A 218 -33.81 6.19 11.50
CA HIS A 218 -34.33 6.48 10.16
C HIS A 218 -34.52 5.25 9.28
N GLY A 219 -34.38 4.04 9.85
CA GLY A 219 -34.65 2.79 9.13
C GLY A 219 -33.72 2.56 7.94
N VAL A 220 -32.41 2.73 8.13
CA VAL A 220 -31.41 2.37 7.11
C VAL A 220 -31.37 0.85 6.99
N ASP A 221 -31.37 0.34 5.77
CA ASP A 221 -31.49 -1.10 5.48
C ASP A 221 -30.14 -1.75 5.20
N TYR A 222 -29.14 -1.01 4.71
CA TYR A 222 -27.83 -1.57 4.35
C TYR A 222 -26.69 -0.54 4.44
N VAL A 223 -25.49 -0.99 4.84
CA VAL A 223 -24.27 -0.17 4.86
C VAL A 223 -23.16 -0.91 4.13
N ILE A 224 -22.54 -0.25 3.15
CA ILE A 224 -21.48 -0.82 2.31
C ILE A 224 -20.26 0.12 2.31
N ALA A 225 -19.08 -0.43 2.55
CA ALA A 225 -17.81 0.28 2.54
C ALA A 225 -16.73 -0.47 1.75
N GLY A 226 -15.56 0.14 1.56
CA GLY A 226 -14.37 -0.41 0.91
C GLY A 226 -13.14 -0.36 1.80
N HIS A 227 -12.02 0.19 1.29
CA HIS A 227 -10.78 0.54 1.97
C HIS A 227 -9.85 -0.63 2.34
N TYR A 228 -10.37 -1.77 2.78
CA TYR A 228 -9.55 -2.89 3.25
C TYR A 228 -9.09 -3.84 2.14
N HIS A 229 -9.53 -3.62 0.90
CA HIS A 229 -9.25 -4.49 -0.24
C HIS A 229 -9.56 -5.97 0.02
N SER A 230 -10.43 -6.23 0.96
CA SER A 230 -10.86 -7.59 1.33
C SER A 230 -12.36 -7.65 1.53
N LEU A 231 -12.99 -8.59 0.84
CA LEU A 231 -14.41 -8.84 0.95
C LEU A 231 -14.75 -9.39 2.33
N GLN A 232 -15.69 -8.73 3.04
CA GLN A 232 -16.09 -9.11 4.39
C GLN A 232 -17.59 -8.92 4.57
N TRP A 233 -18.28 -9.96 4.91
CA TRP A 233 -19.64 -9.89 5.43
C TRP A 233 -19.62 -9.79 6.96
N LEU A 234 -20.34 -8.83 7.52
CA LEU A 234 -20.43 -8.61 8.95
C LEU A 234 -21.81 -9.03 9.46
N PRO A 235 -21.89 -9.58 10.69
CA PRO A 235 -23.18 -9.75 11.34
C PRO A 235 -23.93 -8.42 11.43
N PRO A 236 -25.27 -8.41 11.24
CA PRO A 236 -26.07 -7.19 11.35
C PRO A 236 -25.88 -6.51 12.70
N ARG A 237 -25.78 -5.17 12.70
CA ARG A 237 -25.75 -4.33 13.91
C ARG A 237 -27.08 -3.61 14.03
N ASP A 238 -27.80 -3.86 15.13
CA ASP A 238 -29.17 -3.35 15.34
C ASP A 238 -30.11 -3.65 14.16
N GLY A 239 -29.95 -4.82 13.54
CA GLY A 239 -30.73 -5.24 12.39
C GLY A 239 -30.22 -4.77 11.03
N ILE A 240 -29.26 -3.87 10.97
CA ILE A 240 -28.68 -3.33 9.73
C ILE A 240 -27.49 -4.21 9.29
N PRO A 241 -27.51 -4.82 8.08
CA PRO A 241 -26.37 -5.51 7.50
C PRO A 241 -25.23 -4.57 7.13
N PHE A 242 -23.99 -5.03 7.32
CA PHE A 242 -22.77 -4.33 6.95
C PHE A 242 -21.92 -5.18 6.02
N LEU A 243 -21.37 -4.57 4.99
CA LEU A 243 -20.53 -5.21 4.00
C LEU A 243 -19.30 -4.36 3.72
N ILE A 244 -18.13 -5.00 3.68
CA ILE A 244 -16.90 -4.37 3.16
C ILE A 244 -16.56 -5.06 1.85
N LEU A 245 -16.37 -4.28 0.80
CA LEU A 245 -16.01 -4.78 -0.51
C LEU A 245 -14.49 -4.98 -0.63
N GLY A 246 -14.09 -5.87 -1.51
CA GLY A 246 -12.69 -6.13 -1.83
C GLY A 246 -12.12 -5.08 -2.78
N THR A 247 -11.75 -5.50 -3.99
CA THR A 247 -11.11 -4.59 -4.95
C THR A 247 -11.47 -4.93 -6.40
N CYS A 248 -11.44 -3.90 -7.26
CA CYS A 248 -11.54 -4.02 -8.71
C CYS A 248 -10.35 -3.30 -9.36
N GLY A 249 -9.19 -3.94 -9.32
CA GLY A 249 -7.93 -3.40 -9.80
C GLY A 249 -6.94 -2.97 -8.71
N GLY A 250 -7.36 -2.99 -7.45
CA GLY A 250 -6.47 -2.77 -6.31
C GLY A 250 -5.62 -4.00 -5.96
N LEU A 251 -4.74 -3.83 -4.98
CA LEU A 251 -3.83 -4.87 -4.52
C LEU A 251 -4.59 -6.03 -3.87
N ASN A 252 -4.34 -7.23 -4.39
CA ASN A 252 -4.74 -8.51 -3.81
C ASN A 252 -3.50 -9.29 -3.42
N ASP A 253 -3.27 -9.41 -2.13
CA ASP A 253 -2.03 -9.97 -1.62
C ASP A 253 -2.21 -11.23 -0.77
N GLN A 254 -3.44 -11.77 -0.71
CA GLN A 254 -3.77 -12.99 0.02
C GLN A 254 -4.69 -13.92 -0.80
N HIS A 255 -5.07 -15.02 -0.17
CA HIS A 255 -5.92 -16.02 -0.79
C HIS A 255 -7.37 -15.52 -0.93
N PRO A 256 -8.11 -15.90 -2.00
CA PRO A 256 -9.52 -15.55 -2.16
C PRO A 256 -10.42 -15.94 -0.97
N LEU A 257 -10.16 -17.06 -0.32
CA LEU A 257 -10.87 -17.45 0.91
C LEU A 257 -10.57 -16.56 2.13
N ALA A 258 -9.58 -15.67 2.03
CA ALA A 258 -9.33 -14.60 2.99
C ALA A 258 -9.98 -13.27 2.56
N GLY A 259 -10.83 -13.27 1.54
CA GLY A 259 -11.52 -12.09 1.05
C GLY A 259 -10.79 -11.31 -0.05
N HIS A 260 -9.59 -11.72 -0.44
CA HIS A 260 -8.78 -11.02 -1.43
C HIS A 260 -9.13 -11.48 -2.86
N VAL A 261 -10.17 -10.89 -3.41
CA VAL A 261 -10.68 -11.17 -4.77
C VAL A 261 -10.81 -9.88 -5.58
N GLN A 262 -10.52 -9.99 -6.88
CA GLN A 262 -10.90 -8.97 -7.84
C GLN A 262 -12.37 -9.22 -8.21
N HIS A 263 -13.26 -8.30 -7.88
CA HIS A 263 -14.69 -8.50 -8.06
C HIS A 263 -15.44 -7.19 -8.30
N VAL A 264 -16.67 -7.30 -8.72
CA VAL A 264 -17.72 -6.28 -8.62
C VAL A 264 -18.87 -6.83 -7.79
N THR A 265 -19.73 -5.95 -7.28
CA THR A 265 -20.90 -6.35 -6.50
C THR A 265 -22.15 -5.84 -7.21
N PHE A 266 -23.09 -6.75 -7.44
CA PHE A 266 -24.44 -6.38 -7.86
C PHE A 266 -25.36 -6.41 -6.65
N VAL A 267 -26.33 -5.53 -6.63
CA VAL A 267 -27.39 -5.49 -5.61
C VAL A 267 -28.73 -5.48 -6.32
N VAL A 268 -29.48 -6.53 -6.09
CA VAL A 268 -30.86 -6.65 -6.57
C VAL A 268 -31.79 -6.06 -5.51
N ILE A 269 -32.62 -5.11 -5.91
CA ILE A 269 -33.61 -4.43 -5.09
C ILE A 269 -34.98 -4.78 -5.62
N ASN A 270 -35.79 -5.47 -4.83
CA ASN A 270 -37.11 -5.93 -5.21
C ASN A 270 -38.22 -4.95 -4.78
N GLU A 271 -39.40 -5.03 -5.43
CA GLU A 271 -40.57 -4.20 -5.07
C GLU A 271 -41.04 -4.37 -3.61
N ASP A 272 -40.76 -5.52 -3.00
CA ASP A 272 -41.10 -5.77 -1.60
C ASP A 272 -40.11 -5.19 -0.60
N GLY A 273 -39.08 -4.48 -1.10
CA GLY A 273 -38.02 -3.85 -0.31
C GLY A 273 -36.89 -4.78 0.07
N THR A 274 -36.85 -6.03 -0.41
CA THR A 274 -35.70 -6.91 -0.15
C THR A 274 -34.48 -6.49 -0.96
N ILE A 275 -33.29 -6.55 -0.31
CA ILE A 275 -31.99 -6.19 -0.88
C ILE A 275 -31.13 -7.44 -0.90
N GLU A 276 -30.69 -7.85 -2.10
CA GLU A 276 -29.95 -9.10 -2.32
C GLU A 276 -28.60 -8.81 -3.02
N PRO A 277 -27.53 -8.54 -2.28
CA PRO A 277 -26.21 -8.39 -2.88
C PRO A 277 -25.59 -9.74 -3.25
N TYR A 278 -24.85 -9.74 -4.38
CA TYR A 278 -23.97 -10.85 -4.76
C TYR A 278 -22.70 -10.32 -5.40
N HIS A 279 -21.63 -11.11 -5.36
CA HIS A 279 -20.34 -10.73 -5.90
C HIS A 279 -20.05 -11.51 -7.17
N GLN A 280 -19.56 -10.80 -8.19
CA GLN A 280 -19.17 -11.40 -9.46
C GLN A 280 -17.66 -11.28 -9.64
N ILE A 281 -17.04 -12.42 -9.92
CA ILE A 281 -15.65 -12.49 -10.37
C ILE A 281 -15.62 -13.18 -11.74
N ALA A 282 -14.50 -13.08 -12.46
CA ALA A 282 -14.39 -13.72 -13.76
C ALA A 282 -14.75 -15.20 -13.70
N GLY A 283 -15.83 -15.58 -14.40
CA GLY A 283 -16.29 -16.95 -14.54
C GLY A 283 -17.15 -17.50 -13.38
N CYS A 284 -17.42 -16.76 -12.30
CA CYS A 284 -18.32 -17.22 -11.25
C CYS A 284 -18.99 -16.10 -10.45
N THR A 285 -20.10 -16.44 -9.79
CA THR A 285 -20.79 -15.60 -8.82
C THR A 285 -20.56 -16.15 -7.42
N LEU A 286 -20.22 -15.26 -6.47
CA LEU A 286 -20.00 -15.61 -5.08
C LEU A 286 -21.17 -15.12 -4.20
N PRO A 287 -21.57 -15.87 -3.17
CA PRO A 287 -22.57 -15.40 -2.21
C PRO A 287 -22.03 -14.23 -1.41
N VAL A 288 -22.93 -13.38 -0.91
CA VAL A 288 -22.58 -12.17 -0.15
C VAL A 288 -21.71 -12.48 1.08
N ASP A 289 -21.93 -13.62 1.71
CA ASP A 289 -21.21 -14.10 2.88
C ASP A 289 -20.01 -15.02 2.54
N TRP A 290 -19.43 -14.88 1.32
CA TRP A 290 -18.31 -15.72 0.88
C TRP A 290 -17.18 -15.77 1.89
N VAL A 291 -16.83 -14.62 2.48
CA VAL A 291 -15.88 -14.50 3.59
C VAL A 291 -16.50 -13.63 4.68
N THR A 292 -16.49 -14.14 5.92
CA THR A 292 -16.93 -13.35 7.07
C THR A 292 -15.81 -12.43 7.56
N LYS A 293 -16.16 -11.33 8.25
CA LYS A 293 -15.17 -10.48 8.91
C LYS A 293 -14.30 -11.27 9.89
N ALA A 294 -14.86 -12.24 10.59
CA ALA A 294 -14.12 -13.07 11.55
C ALA A 294 -13.07 -13.94 10.86
N ASP A 295 -13.42 -14.56 9.71
CA ASP A 295 -12.49 -15.38 8.93
C ASP A 295 -11.39 -14.52 8.30
N GLN A 296 -11.73 -13.35 7.77
CA GLN A 296 -10.75 -12.40 7.26
C GLN A 296 -9.81 -11.93 8.38
N GLY A 297 -10.35 -11.59 9.56
CA GLY A 297 -9.56 -11.23 10.73
C GLY A 297 -8.61 -12.35 11.19
N THR A 298 -9.04 -13.61 11.06
CA THR A 298 -8.21 -14.79 11.32
C THR A 298 -7.04 -14.89 10.32
N ALA A 299 -7.33 -14.75 9.02
CA ALA A 299 -6.31 -14.72 7.98
C ALA A 299 -5.31 -13.58 8.18
N TYR A 300 -5.81 -12.39 8.48
CA TYR A 300 -4.97 -11.22 8.75
C TYR A 300 -4.15 -11.38 10.03
N GLY A 301 -4.68 -12.07 11.04
CA GLY A 301 -3.96 -12.41 12.28
C GLY A 301 -2.70 -13.25 12.04
N ILE A 302 -2.71 -14.11 11.02
CA ILE A 302 -1.50 -14.84 10.58
C ILE A 302 -0.58 -13.89 9.80
N LYS A 303 -1.10 -13.22 8.76
CA LYS A 303 -0.33 -12.41 7.85
C LYS A 303 0.30 -11.19 8.51
N GLY A 304 -0.45 -10.48 9.34
CA GLY A 304 0.01 -9.29 10.06
C GLY A 304 0.89 -9.61 11.28
N SER A 305 0.99 -10.89 11.68
CA SER A 305 1.85 -11.30 12.79
C SER A 305 3.31 -11.30 12.36
N ARG A 306 4.10 -10.37 12.91
CA ARG A 306 5.56 -10.33 12.71
C ARG A 306 6.26 -11.56 13.28
N ASP A 307 5.63 -12.25 14.21
CA ASP A 307 6.17 -13.41 14.92
C ASP A 307 5.70 -14.75 14.34
N ALA A 308 4.78 -14.77 13.37
CA ALA A 308 4.27 -16.02 12.80
C ALA A 308 5.40 -16.88 12.19
N VAL A 309 6.38 -16.23 11.60
CA VAL A 309 7.63 -16.84 11.13
C VAL A 309 8.78 -15.91 11.50
N VAL A 310 9.74 -16.42 12.26
CA VAL A 310 10.96 -15.70 12.62
C VAL A 310 12.16 -16.53 12.19
N ILE A 311 13.07 -15.93 11.43
CA ILE A 311 14.32 -16.56 11.05
C ILE A 311 15.42 -16.11 12.01
N ARG A 312 16.13 -17.08 12.60
CA ARG A 312 17.31 -16.85 13.44
C ARG A 312 18.55 -17.38 12.74
N GLY A 313 19.65 -16.68 12.91
CA GLY A 313 20.88 -16.95 12.18
C GLY A 313 20.90 -16.27 10.82
N ALA A 314 22.01 -16.38 10.14
CA ALA A 314 22.24 -15.79 8.83
C ALA A 314 23.16 -16.69 8.00
N VAL A 315 23.04 -16.61 6.69
CA VAL A 315 24.00 -17.22 5.77
C VAL A 315 25.21 -16.32 5.67
N ALA A 316 26.39 -16.90 5.91
CA ALA A 316 27.63 -16.17 5.67
C ALA A 316 27.79 -15.88 4.17
N ASP A 317 28.24 -14.67 3.83
CA ASP A 317 28.57 -14.33 2.45
C ASP A 317 29.79 -15.19 2.03
N PRO A 318 29.68 -16.00 0.97
CA PRO A 318 30.75 -16.90 0.57
C PRO A 318 32.04 -16.19 0.09
N LEU A 319 32.01 -14.88 -0.17
CA LEU A 319 33.16 -14.10 -0.67
C LEU A 319 33.91 -14.81 -1.82
N GLY A 320 33.14 -15.42 -2.72
CA GLY A 320 33.66 -16.17 -3.87
C GLY A 320 34.03 -17.63 -3.59
N LYS A 321 33.72 -18.17 -2.40
CA LYS A 321 33.89 -19.60 -2.05
C LYS A 321 32.56 -20.17 -1.58
N PRO A 322 32.15 -21.37 -2.04
CA PRO A 322 30.94 -22.02 -1.54
C PRO A 322 30.97 -22.15 -0.01
N CYS A 323 29.83 -21.91 0.62
CA CYS A 323 29.68 -22.08 2.07
C CYS A 323 28.35 -22.72 2.43
N ASP A 324 28.39 -23.50 3.52
CA ASP A 324 27.22 -24.07 4.18
C ASP A 324 26.93 -23.27 5.44
N SER A 325 25.64 -22.97 5.63
CA SER A 325 25.12 -22.27 6.78
C SER A 325 23.90 -22.99 7.32
N THR A 326 23.51 -22.66 8.54
CA THR A 326 22.30 -23.18 9.15
C THR A 326 21.49 -22.01 9.69
N ILE A 327 20.21 -22.02 9.38
CA ILE A 327 19.25 -21.06 9.93
C ILE A 327 18.18 -21.81 10.72
N GLU A 328 17.60 -21.15 11.71
CA GLU A 328 16.44 -21.63 12.43
C GLU A 328 15.19 -20.86 11.96
N VAL A 329 14.21 -21.60 11.48
CA VAL A 329 12.88 -21.07 11.14
C VAL A 329 11.96 -21.36 12.33
N VAL A 330 11.64 -20.34 13.10
CA VAL A 330 10.73 -20.44 14.23
C VAL A 330 9.31 -20.17 13.73
N LEU A 331 8.49 -21.21 13.72
CA LEU A 331 7.07 -21.15 13.38
C LEU A 331 6.29 -20.91 14.67
N LYS A 332 5.37 -19.94 14.67
CA LYS A 332 4.51 -19.65 15.82
C LYS A 332 3.06 -19.49 15.34
N ASN A 333 2.18 -20.27 15.93
CA ASN A 333 0.76 -20.13 15.67
C ASN A 333 0.20 -18.92 16.45
N PRO A 334 -0.19 -17.82 15.76
CA PRO A 334 -0.74 -16.65 16.45
C PRO A 334 -2.22 -16.80 16.82
N LEU A 335 -2.89 -17.87 16.34
CA LEU A 335 -4.34 -18.07 16.48
C LEU A 335 -4.71 -18.84 17.76
N ASN A 336 -6.00 -18.88 18.06
CA ASN A 336 -6.61 -19.68 19.13
C ASN A 336 -7.14 -21.04 18.64
N GLN A 337 -6.78 -21.43 17.42
CA GLN A 337 -7.11 -22.72 16.80
C GLN A 337 -5.85 -23.34 16.19
N PRO A 338 -5.84 -24.64 15.87
CA PRO A 338 -4.72 -25.27 15.19
C PRO A 338 -4.43 -24.66 13.82
N VAL A 339 -3.15 -24.58 13.45
CA VAL A 339 -2.66 -24.12 12.14
C VAL A 339 -1.63 -25.12 11.64
N ASP A 340 -1.76 -25.51 10.38
CA ASP A 340 -0.76 -26.32 9.70
C ASP A 340 0.25 -25.42 8.99
N PHE A 341 1.53 -25.72 9.22
CA PHE A 341 2.64 -25.00 8.59
C PHE A 341 3.40 -25.94 7.67
N GLU A 342 3.65 -25.50 6.46
CA GLU A 342 4.45 -26.19 5.46
C GLU A 342 5.52 -25.23 4.91
N LEU A 343 6.76 -25.69 4.76
CA LEU A 343 7.83 -24.94 4.13
C LEU A 343 8.01 -25.42 2.70
N ARG A 344 8.02 -24.51 1.74
CA ARG A 344 8.20 -24.80 0.32
C ARG A 344 9.26 -23.91 -0.30
N ALA A 345 10.01 -24.44 -1.26
CA ALA A 345 10.83 -23.58 -2.11
C ALA A 345 9.93 -22.61 -2.89
N CYS A 346 10.32 -21.36 -2.99
CA CYS A 346 9.65 -20.41 -3.86
C CYS A 346 9.81 -20.85 -5.31
N THR A 347 8.72 -21.09 -6.00
CA THR A 347 8.69 -21.45 -7.42
C THR A 347 8.32 -20.27 -8.32
N THR A 348 7.88 -19.17 -7.74
CA THR A 348 7.55 -17.95 -8.45
C THR A 348 8.47 -16.83 -8.00
N PRO A 349 8.93 -15.98 -8.91
CA PRO A 349 9.75 -14.83 -8.57
C PRO A 349 9.11 -13.99 -7.48
N VAL A 350 9.94 -13.50 -6.57
CA VAL A 350 9.49 -12.56 -5.55
C VAL A 350 9.19 -11.24 -6.22
N PRO A 351 8.06 -10.70 -5.90
CA PRO A 351 7.60 -9.47 -6.46
C PRO A 351 8.43 -8.29 -6.00
N MET A 352 8.71 -7.47 -6.93
CA MET A 352 9.15 -6.11 -6.69
C MET A 352 8.14 -5.17 -7.31
N SER A 353 7.92 -4.02 -6.69
CA SER A 353 7.02 -3.00 -7.20
C SER A 353 7.70 -2.26 -8.36
N VAL A 354 7.94 -2.93 -9.46
CA VAL A 354 8.47 -2.31 -10.68
C VAL A 354 7.45 -2.49 -11.78
N VAL A 355 7.08 -1.42 -12.43
CA VAL A 355 6.34 -1.45 -13.68
C VAL A 355 7.33 -1.19 -14.79
N ASP A 356 7.69 -2.22 -15.54
CA ASP A 356 8.43 -2.07 -16.78
C ASP A 356 7.46 -1.66 -17.90
N ARG A 357 7.79 -0.56 -18.56
CA ARG A 357 7.05 -0.08 -19.72
C ARG A 357 7.97 -0.09 -20.94
N ASP A 358 7.44 -0.48 -22.09
CA ASP A 358 8.12 -0.28 -23.35
C ASP A 358 8.21 1.22 -23.72
N ALA A 359 8.92 1.54 -24.81
CA ALA A 359 9.05 2.91 -25.30
C ALA A 359 7.71 3.55 -25.74
N GLY A 360 6.65 2.77 -25.88
CA GLY A 360 5.29 3.22 -26.18
C GLY A 360 4.41 3.39 -24.92
N GLY A 361 4.96 3.13 -23.73
CA GLY A 361 4.23 3.18 -22.46
C GLY A 361 3.36 1.95 -22.19
N VAL A 362 3.48 0.89 -23.00
CA VAL A 362 2.78 -0.37 -22.78
C VAL A 362 3.45 -1.14 -21.64
N ILE A 363 2.67 -1.60 -20.67
CA ILE A 363 3.17 -2.36 -19.54
C ILE A 363 3.63 -3.74 -20.01
N GLU A 364 4.92 -3.99 -19.95
CA GLU A 364 5.50 -5.30 -20.28
C GLU A 364 5.59 -6.21 -19.05
N ARG A 365 5.89 -5.65 -17.88
CA ARG A 365 6.03 -6.40 -16.63
C ARG A 365 5.45 -5.62 -15.46
N VAL A 366 4.80 -6.35 -14.58
CA VAL A 366 4.35 -5.83 -13.30
C VAL A 366 4.96 -6.66 -12.19
N TRP A 367 5.68 -5.99 -11.32
CA TRP A 367 6.22 -6.55 -10.11
C TRP A 367 5.36 -6.06 -8.94
N THR A 368 4.62 -6.94 -8.32
CA THR A 368 3.93 -6.63 -7.07
C THR A 368 4.79 -7.14 -5.91
N SER A 369 4.59 -6.67 -4.70
CA SER A 369 5.32 -7.17 -3.52
C SER A 369 5.27 -8.70 -3.34
N ARG A 370 4.65 -9.46 -4.22
CA ARG A 370 4.45 -10.91 -4.09
C ARG A 370 4.41 -11.73 -5.37
N THR A 371 4.23 -11.12 -6.53
CA THR A 371 4.14 -11.86 -7.79
C THR A 371 4.71 -11.05 -8.95
N GLN A 372 5.70 -11.57 -9.64
CA GLN A 372 6.07 -11.05 -10.95
C GLN A 372 5.06 -11.57 -11.96
N ILE A 373 4.47 -10.69 -12.74
CA ILE A 373 3.65 -11.07 -13.88
C ILE A 373 4.30 -10.47 -15.11
N ASP A 374 4.92 -11.29 -15.93
CA ASP A 374 5.26 -10.94 -17.29
C ASP A 374 3.97 -11.02 -18.12
N ILE A 375 3.43 -9.86 -18.49
CA ILE A 375 2.15 -9.79 -19.22
C ILE A 375 2.31 -10.31 -20.65
N ALA A 376 3.49 -10.15 -21.24
CA ALA A 376 3.78 -10.63 -22.59
C ALA A 376 4.10 -12.13 -22.59
N ASN A 377 4.74 -12.64 -21.54
CA ASN A 377 5.14 -14.04 -21.45
C ASN A 377 5.24 -14.52 -19.98
N PRO A 378 4.11 -14.81 -19.32
CA PRO A 378 4.08 -15.19 -17.92
C PRO A 378 4.87 -16.45 -17.54
N ALA A 379 5.30 -17.23 -18.53
CA ALA A 379 6.02 -18.49 -18.32
C ALA A 379 7.56 -18.37 -18.33
N THR A 380 8.14 -17.21 -18.65
CA THR A 380 9.60 -17.06 -18.90
C THR A 380 10.37 -16.37 -17.78
N THR A 381 9.78 -16.11 -16.64
CA THR A 381 10.50 -15.53 -15.50
C THR A 381 11.33 -16.60 -14.80
N ASP A 382 12.62 -16.63 -15.12
CA ASP A 382 13.59 -17.45 -14.41
C ASP A 382 13.73 -16.98 -12.95
N PHE A 383 13.30 -17.84 -12.03
CA PHE A 383 13.54 -17.67 -10.62
C PHE A 383 14.84 -18.38 -10.25
N ASN A 384 15.91 -17.61 -10.21
CA ASN A 384 17.22 -18.16 -9.85
C ASN A 384 17.65 -17.62 -8.48
N THR A 385 17.70 -18.48 -7.47
CA THR A 385 18.27 -18.13 -6.17
C THR A 385 19.70 -18.67 -6.09
N PRO A 386 20.63 -17.92 -5.52
CA PRO A 386 22.00 -18.41 -5.29
C PRO A 386 22.08 -19.39 -4.13
N PHE A 387 20.94 -19.80 -3.57
CA PHE A 387 20.84 -20.68 -2.44
C PHE A 387 20.23 -22.02 -2.82
N THR A 388 20.78 -23.09 -2.25
CA THR A 388 20.10 -24.37 -2.14
C THR A 388 19.69 -24.58 -0.68
N LEU A 389 18.43 -24.93 -0.44
CA LEU A 389 17.82 -25.08 0.87
C LEU A 389 17.39 -26.54 1.09
N GLU A 390 17.78 -27.12 2.21
CA GLU A 390 17.25 -28.41 2.65
C GLU A 390 15.96 -28.15 3.48
N LEU A 391 14.82 -28.02 2.80
CA LEU A 391 13.52 -27.82 3.45
C LEU A 391 12.87 -29.13 3.84
N PRO A 392 12.21 -29.21 5.02
CA PRO A 392 11.43 -30.38 5.40
C PRO A 392 10.23 -30.55 4.47
N THR A 393 9.85 -31.79 4.22
CA THR A 393 8.66 -32.15 3.41
C THR A 393 7.43 -32.41 4.26
N GLU A 394 7.58 -32.42 5.58
CA GLU A 394 6.47 -32.66 6.52
C GLU A 394 5.65 -31.39 6.79
N VAL A 395 4.37 -31.56 7.07
CA VAL A 395 3.48 -30.52 7.55
C VAL A 395 3.47 -30.52 9.08
N PHE A 396 3.65 -29.35 9.68
CA PHE A 396 3.68 -29.17 11.14
C PHE A 396 2.35 -28.63 11.64
N THR A 397 1.52 -29.45 12.26
CA THR A 397 0.31 -28.96 12.94
C THR A 397 0.65 -28.40 14.30
N LEU A 398 0.49 -27.08 14.46
CA LEU A 398 0.72 -26.39 15.73
C LEU A 398 -0.61 -26.10 16.42
N ALA A 399 -0.74 -26.54 17.67
CA ALA A 399 -1.87 -26.18 18.53
C ALA A 399 -1.95 -24.63 18.72
N ALA A 400 -3.07 -24.14 19.23
CA ALA A 400 -3.26 -22.72 19.54
C ALA A 400 -2.07 -22.15 20.34
N LYS A 401 -1.49 -21.05 19.88
CA LYS A 401 -0.35 -20.33 20.50
C LYS A 401 0.95 -21.13 20.62
N ALA A 402 1.00 -22.34 20.09
CA ALA A 402 2.23 -23.15 20.09
C ALA A 402 3.27 -22.64 19.10
N SER A 403 4.53 -23.02 19.32
CA SER A 403 5.65 -22.74 18.43
C SER A 403 6.50 -23.98 18.17
N LYS A 404 7.21 -23.99 17.05
CA LYS A 404 8.17 -25.03 16.66
C LYS A 404 9.34 -24.37 15.95
N THR A 405 10.55 -24.81 16.29
CA THR A 405 11.77 -24.45 15.56
C THR A 405 12.11 -25.53 14.57
N VAL A 406 12.36 -25.13 13.33
CA VAL A 406 12.79 -25.97 12.22
C VAL A 406 14.18 -25.52 11.80
N VAL A 407 15.13 -26.44 11.75
CA VAL A 407 16.51 -26.17 11.31
C VAL A 407 16.57 -26.40 9.79
N VAL A 408 17.02 -25.38 9.06
CA VAL A 408 17.19 -25.44 7.61
C VAL A 408 18.66 -25.24 7.27
N ARG A 409 19.24 -26.18 6.51
CA ARG A 409 20.56 -26.00 5.92
C ARG A 409 20.46 -25.19 4.64
N VAL A 410 21.40 -24.28 4.48
CA VAL A 410 21.48 -23.38 3.33
C VAL A 410 22.87 -23.48 2.74
N HIS A 411 22.95 -23.88 1.49
CA HIS A 411 24.17 -23.90 0.70
C HIS A 411 24.19 -22.71 -0.25
N ALA A 412 25.26 -21.93 -0.26
CA ALA A 412 25.49 -20.82 -1.17
C ALA A 412 26.77 -21.03 -1.99
N GLU A 413 26.68 -21.02 -3.31
CA GLU A 413 27.80 -21.32 -4.21
C GLU A 413 28.57 -20.06 -4.64
N THR A 414 27.91 -18.91 -4.68
CA THR A 414 28.48 -17.68 -5.23
C THR A 414 28.31 -16.54 -4.26
N GLN A 415 29.10 -15.47 -4.48
CA GLN A 415 28.95 -14.23 -3.73
C GLN A 415 27.50 -13.73 -3.78
N LEU A 416 26.97 -13.46 -2.59
CA LEU A 416 25.59 -13.01 -2.43
C LEU A 416 25.53 -11.48 -2.56
N VAL A 417 25.18 -11.01 -3.73
CA VAL A 417 24.96 -9.57 -3.95
C VAL A 417 23.48 -9.27 -3.72
N PRO A 418 23.10 -8.47 -2.73
CA PRO A 418 21.72 -8.00 -2.62
C PRO A 418 21.32 -7.17 -3.84
N PRO A 419 20.04 -7.18 -4.19
CA PRO A 419 18.94 -7.85 -3.52
C PRO A 419 18.82 -9.33 -3.91
N GLN A 420 18.46 -10.17 -2.94
CA GLN A 420 18.19 -11.58 -3.18
C GLN A 420 16.69 -11.87 -3.08
N PRO A 421 16.11 -12.66 -3.97
CA PRO A 421 14.72 -13.07 -3.88
C PRO A 421 14.48 -13.93 -2.64
N ALA A 422 13.23 -14.06 -2.18
CA ALA A 422 12.88 -14.97 -1.12
C ALA A 422 13.02 -16.42 -1.61
N PRO A 423 13.92 -17.23 -1.04
CA PRO A 423 14.18 -18.57 -1.55
C PRO A 423 13.12 -19.60 -1.12
N PHE A 424 12.30 -19.29 -0.12
CA PHE A 424 11.23 -20.18 0.33
C PHE A 424 10.02 -19.43 0.88
N GLU A 425 8.94 -20.14 1.00
CA GLU A 425 7.69 -19.65 1.60
C GLU A 425 7.21 -20.62 2.68
N VAL A 426 6.53 -20.07 3.67
CA VAL A 426 5.81 -20.81 4.70
C VAL A 426 4.32 -20.67 4.40
N ILE A 427 3.65 -21.80 4.17
CA ILE A 427 2.21 -21.86 4.00
C ILE A 427 1.58 -22.17 5.35
N ALA A 428 0.87 -21.20 5.92
CA ALA A 428 0.12 -21.37 7.15
C ALA A 428 -1.36 -21.59 6.82
N THR A 429 -1.88 -22.79 7.07
CA THR A 429 -3.25 -23.16 6.71
C THR A 429 -4.12 -23.29 7.95
N PHE A 430 -5.19 -22.52 8.02
CA PHE A 430 -6.21 -22.64 9.07
C PHE A 430 -7.56 -23.13 8.50
N THR A 431 -8.50 -23.45 9.37
CA THR A 431 -9.87 -23.80 8.99
C THR A 431 -10.79 -22.63 9.30
N ASP A 432 -11.54 -22.17 8.30
CA ASP A 432 -12.49 -21.06 8.44
C ASP A 432 -13.84 -21.51 9.05
N SER A 433 -14.76 -20.56 9.25
CA SER A 433 -16.09 -20.79 9.83
C SER A 433 -16.99 -21.71 8.97
N LYS A 434 -16.68 -21.86 7.69
CA LYS A 434 -17.36 -22.73 6.73
C LYS A 434 -16.63 -24.06 6.52
N SER A 435 -15.69 -24.40 7.40
CA SER A 435 -14.87 -25.63 7.34
C SER A 435 -13.98 -25.74 6.10
N ARG A 436 -13.64 -24.62 5.46
CA ARG A 436 -12.72 -24.58 4.33
C ARG A 436 -11.28 -24.41 4.81
N ARG A 437 -10.34 -24.98 4.09
CA ARG A 437 -8.90 -24.87 4.37
C ARG A 437 -8.37 -23.62 3.69
N VAL A 438 -7.96 -22.63 4.48
CA VAL A 438 -7.49 -21.32 3.99
C VAL A 438 -5.96 -21.24 4.13
N PRO A 439 -5.19 -21.31 3.03
CA PRO A 439 -3.75 -21.17 3.06
C PRO A 439 -3.34 -19.69 3.02
N ILE A 440 -2.44 -19.31 3.91
CA ILE A 440 -1.81 -17.99 3.95
C ILE A 440 -0.33 -18.15 3.63
N THR A 441 0.12 -17.53 2.55
CA THR A 441 1.52 -17.61 2.12
C THR A 441 2.35 -16.51 2.78
N LEU A 442 3.39 -16.93 3.50
CA LEU A 442 4.35 -16.07 4.17
C LEU A 442 5.73 -16.29 3.54
N ARG A 443 6.13 -15.43 2.62
CA ARG A 443 7.43 -15.52 1.95
C ARG A 443 8.53 -15.07 2.88
N GLN A 444 9.61 -15.85 2.89
CA GLN A 444 10.72 -15.67 3.80
C GLN A 444 12.00 -15.40 3.02
N ARG A 445 12.77 -14.44 3.51
CA ARG A 445 14.11 -14.15 3.00
C ARG A 445 15.12 -14.75 3.96
N VAL A 446 16.22 -15.26 3.41
CA VAL A 446 17.32 -15.73 4.21
C VAL A 446 18.19 -14.53 4.57
N PRO A 447 18.42 -14.25 5.85
CA PRO A 447 19.34 -13.22 6.27
C PRO A 447 20.77 -13.53 5.81
N ILE A 448 21.45 -12.52 5.25
CA ILE A 448 22.84 -12.65 4.79
C ILE A 448 23.74 -11.83 5.69
N ALA A 449 24.66 -12.48 6.37
CA ALA A 449 25.73 -11.81 7.13
C ALA A 449 26.80 -11.33 6.15
N ARG A 450 26.68 -10.10 5.69
CA ARG A 450 27.57 -9.51 4.70
C ARG A 450 28.78 -8.88 5.37
N ALA A 451 29.96 -9.11 4.78
CA ALA A 451 31.16 -8.36 5.08
C ALA A 451 31.54 -7.44 3.90
N VAL A 452 31.99 -6.25 4.20
CA VAL A 452 32.54 -5.30 3.23
C VAL A 452 33.98 -4.99 3.63
N THR A 453 34.91 -5.30 2.74
CA THR A 453 36.33 -4.94 2.93
C THR A 453 36.51 -3.46 2.63
N LEU A 454 37.06 -2.72 3.58
CA LEU A 454 37.41 -1.31 3.40
C LEU A 454 38.50 -1.17 2.34
N ALA A 455 38.20 -0.48 1.28
CA ALA A 455 39.18 -0.13 0.26
C ALA A 455 40.15 0.96 0.74
N PRO A 456 41.35 1.07 0.17
CA PRO A 456 42.31 2.11 0.56
C PRO A 456 41.88 3.54 0.12
N SER A 457 40.97 3.64 -0.84
CA SER A 457 40.34 4.91 -1.27
C SER A 457 38.94 4.67 -1.82
N ILE A 458 38.16 5.75 -1.94
CA ILE A 458 36.78 5.67 -2.44
C ILE A 458 36.71 5.24 -3.92
N GLU A 459 37.72 5.60 -4.70
CA GLU A 459 37.80 5.21 -6.13
C GLU A 459 38.05 3.71 -6.30
N ALA A 460 38.79 3.11 -5.35
CA ALA A 460 39.09 1.67 -5.34
C ALA A 460 37.97 0.85 -4.71
N ALA A 461 37.00 1.51 -4.04
CA ALA A 461 35.93 0.82 -3.33
C ALA A 461 34.87 0.24 -4.28
N THR A 462 34.44 -0.99 -3.99
CA THR A 462 33.30 -1.59 -4.69
C THR A 462 32.02 -0.81 -4.41
N ALA A 463 31.26 -0.52 -5.46
CA ALA A 463 29.94 0.09 -5.33
C ALA A 463 28.88 -0.96 -5.00
N PHE A 464 28.12 -0.75 -3.95
CA PHE A 464 27.02 -1.62 -3.54
C PHE A 464 25.69 -0.91 -3.74
N PRO A 465 24.66 -1.58 -4.28
CA PRO A 465 23.34 -1.00 -4.41
C PRO A 465 22.68 -0.82 -3.04
N ILE A 466 22.00 0.31 -2.84
CA ILE A 466 21.07 0.54 -1.72
C ILE A 466 19.67 0.18 -2.22
N ALA A 467 19.25 -1.05 -2.01
CA ALA A 467 18.11 -1.64 -2.72
C ALA A 467 17.08 -2.33 -1.80
N VAL A 468 17.32 -2.35 -0.48
CA VAL A 468 16.42 -3.02 0.47
C VAL A 468 15.40 -2.03 0.98
N TRP A 469 14.13 -2.27 0.65
CA TRP A 469 13.02 -1.42 1.09
C TRP A 469 12.66 -1.61 2.57
N THR A 470 12.02 -0.61 3.16
CA THR A 470 11.61 -0.59 4.58
C THR A 470 10.75 -1.80 4.98
N TRP A 471 10.03 -2.40 4.03
CA TRP A 471 9.14 -3.54 4.25
C TRP A 471 9.69 -4.86 3.74
N SER A 472 11.00 -5.00 3.71
CA SER A 472 11.68 -6.20 3.24
C SER A 472 11.49 -6.48 1.73
N GLU A 473 11.19 -5.48 0.93
CA GLU A 473 11.17 -5.57 -0.52
C GLU A 473 12.53 -5.19 -1.09
N TYR A 474 12.90 -5.79 -2.23
CA TYR A 474 14.13 -5.48 -2.94
C TYR A 474 13.78 -4.86 -4.28
N ASP A 475 14.54 -3.86 -4.69
CA ASP A 475 14.48 -3.27 -6.00
C ASP A 475 15.80 -3.56 -6.75
N THR A 476 15.72 -4.14 -7.94
CA THR A 476 16.90 -4.52 -8.75
C THR A 476 17.19 -3.52 -9.86
N ARG A 477 16.49 -2.40 -9.94
CA ARG A 477 16.74 -1.41 -11.01
C ARG A 477 18.18 -0.91 -10.95
N GLU A 478 18.78 -0.71 -12.12
CA GLU A 478 20.12 -0.11 -12.26
C GLU A 478 20.19 1.32 -11.69
N GLU A 479 19.05 1.97 -11.57
CA GLU A 479 18.84 3.33 -11.04
C GLU A 479 18.92 3.42 -9.53
N ASN A 480 19.14 2.31 -8.82
CA ASN A 480 19.25 2.34 -7.36
C ASN A 480 20.48 3.12 -6.90
N ALA A 481 20.32 3.81 -5.78
CA ALA A 481 21.43 4.47 -5.10
C ALA A 481 22.58 3.47 -4.88
N LYS A 482 23.81 3.94 -5.03
CA LYS A 482 25.03 3.15 -4.84
C LYS A 482 25.87 3.75 -3.72
N VAL A 483 26.41 2.90 -2.88
CA VAL A 483 27.32 3.29 -1.80
C VAL A 483 28.69 2.66 -2.01
N ARG A 484 29.76 3.44 -1.72
CA ARG A 484 31.12 2.98 -1.58
C ARG A 484 31.62 3.32 -0.19
N ILE A 485 32.41 2.45 0.41
CA ILE A 485 32.98 2.63 1.74
C ILE A 485 34.48 2.36 1.66
N ALA A 486 35.28 3.29 2.14
CA ALA A 486 36.74 3.20 2.15
C ALA A 486 37.33 3.66 3.49
N ALA A 487 38.60 3.34 3.71
CA ALA A 487 39.38 3.94 4.78
C ALA A 487 39.54 5.44 4.53
N ALA A 488 39.41 6.25 5.57
CA ALA A 488 39.59 7.72 5.46
C ALA A 488 40.89 8.22 6.07
N ASN A 489 41.42 9.27 5.47
CA ASN A 489 42.47 10.06 6.07
C ASN A 489 41.91 11.06 7.10
N ALA A 490 42.75 11.73 7.90
CA ALA A 490 42.28 12.62 8.95
C ALA A 490 41.41 13.79 8.43
N LEU A 491 40.27 14.03 9.11
CA LEU A 491 39.40 15.20 8.88
C LEU A 491 39.82 16.33 9.87
N ASN A 492 40.28 17.46 9.38
CA ASN A 492 40.64 18.63 10.21
C ASN A 492 41.57 18.28 11.41
N GLY A 493 42.47 17.30 11.23
CA GLY A 493 43.40 16.84 12.27
C GLY A 493 42.81 15.84 13.27
N ALA A 494 41.53 15.46 13.15
CA ALA A 494 40.91 14.40 13.93
C ALA A 494 41.07 13.02 13.24
N ALA A 495 41.22 11.98 14.03
CA ALA A 495 41.24 10.60 13.49
C ALA A 495 39.92 10.27 12.81
N CYS A 496 39.99 9.85 11.55
CA CYS A 496 38.81 9.39 10.79
C CYS A 496 38.74 7.89 10.81
N ALA A 497 37.48 7.37 10.80
CA ALA A 497 37.23 5.96 10.74
C ALA A 497 37.03 5.49 9.28
N MET A 498 36.28 6.23 8.49
CA MET A 498 35.94 5.84 7.12
C MET A 498 35.44 7.02 6.27
N GLU A 499 35.50 6.85 4.97
CA GLU A 499 34.84 7.66 3.96
C GLU A 499 33.69 6.86 3.33
N ILE A 500 32.54 7.52 3.14
CA ILE A 500 31.34 6.94 2.50
C ILE A 500 30.94 7.85 1.34
N SER A 501 30.75 7.26 0.16
CA SER A 501 30.26 7.95 -1.02
C SER A 501 28.92 7.34 -1.41
N ILE A 502 27.91 8.18 -1.61
CA ILE A 502 26.56 7.79 -1.98
C ILE A 502 26.19 8.50 -3.27
N ASP A 503 25.88 7.72 -4.30
CA ASP A 503 25.41 8.20 -5.60
C ASP A 503 23.94 7.82 -5.74
N VAL A 504 23.04 8.79 -5.93
CA VAL A 504 21.61 8.58 -6.09
C VAL A 504 21.17 9.10 -7.46
N PRO A 505 20.72 8.24 -8.36
CA PRO A 505 20.03 8.67 -9.58
C PRO A 505 18.68 9.28 -9.15
N ASP A 506 18.50 10.56 -9.47
CA ASP A 506 17.33 11.32 -9.06
C ASP A 506 17.14 12.51 -10.01
N GLN A 507 15.92 12.67 -10.52
CA GLN A 507 15.55 13.76 -11.42
C GLN A 507 14.87 14.93 -10.67
N GLU A 508 14.40 14.73 -9.45
CA GLU A 508 13.60 15.68 -8.69
C GLU A 508 14.07 15.83 -7.24
N PHE A 509 15.36 16.11 -7.04
CA PHE A 509 15.91 16.30 -5.70
C PHE A 509 15.12 17.32 -4.86
N MET A 510 14.63 16.87 -3.71
CA MET A 510 13.86 17.67 -2.77
C MET A 510 14.61 17.91 -1.45
N GLY A 511 14.95 19.17 -1.18
CA GLY A 511 15.44 19.57 0.14
C GLY A 511 14.31 19.61 1.19
N ASP A 512 14.67 19.38 2.46
CA ASP A 512 13.76 19.51 3.61
C ASP A 512 13.39 20.98 3.84
N ALA A 513 12.14 21.35 3.65
CA ALA A 513 11.63 22.72 3.86
C ALA A 513 11.74 23.18 5.33
N ASN A 514 11.97 22.28 6.28
CA ASN A 514 12.18 22.60 7.68
C ASN A 514 13.20 21.67 8.35
N PRO A 515 14.48 21.71 7.94
CA PRO A 515 15.51 20.80 8.44
C PRO A 515 15.79 20.96 9.95
N SER A 516 15.33 22.06 10.56
CA SER A 516 15.47 22.31 12.00
C SER A 516 14.30 21.78 12.84
N ASN A 517 13.23 21.24 12.22
CA ASN A 517 12.08 20.76 12.96
C ASN A 517 12.38 19.43 13.67
N ALA A 518 12.61 19.50 14.98
CA ALA A 518 12.83 18.34 15.85
C ALA A 518 11.64 17.36 15.93
N LYS A 519 10.47 17.75 15.40
CA LYS A 519 9.23 16.96 15.45
C LYS A 519 8.88 16.21 14.17
N SER A 520 9.62 16.39 13.07
CA SER A 520 9.40 15.54 11.89
C SER A 520 9.81 14.12 12.25
N SER A 521 8.90 13.17 12.07
CA SER A 521 9.19 11.78 12.40
C SER A 521 10.28 11.24 11.48
N LEU A 522 11.15 10.37 11.99
CA LEU A 522 12.19 9.69 11.23
C LEU A 522 11.69 8.84 10.07
N ASN A 523 10.46 8.40 10.18
CA ASN A 523 9.84 7.55 9.16
C ASN A 523 9.33 8.38 7.99
N ASP A 524 9.54 9.71 8.04
CA ASP A 524 8.84 10.63 7.18
C ASP A 524 9.62 11.96 6.99
N PRO A 525 10.82 11.93 6.39
CA PRO A 525 11.51 13.17 6.00
C PRO A 525 10.64 13.91 4.97
N LEU A 526 10.60 15.24 5.08
CA LEU A 526 9.86 16.10 4.15
C LEU A 526 10.61 16.32 2.82
N GLY A 527 11.70 15.64 2.59
CA GLY A 527 12.57 15.69 1.43
C GLY A 527 13.53 14.50 1.41
N ASP A 528 14.46 14.50 0.47
CA ASP A 528 15.49 13.46 0.38
C ASP A 528 16.36 13.44 1.63
N ALA A 529 16.74 12.26 2.05
CA ALA A 529 17.52 12.09 3.26
C ALA A 529 18.41 10.85 3.22
N VAL A 530 19.47 10.88 4.02
CA VAL A 530 20.35 9.73 4.26
C VAL A 530 20.35 9.40 5.75
N ARG A 531 20.30 8.13 6.09
CA ARG A 531 20.40 7.63 7.46
C ARG A 531 21.60 6.70 7.58
N LEU A 532 22.41 6.92 8.61
CA LEU A 532 23.54 6.08 8.95
C LEU A 532 23.29 5.43 10.29
N ILE A 533 23.58 4.14 10.40
CA ILE A 533 23.51 3.38 11.64
C ILE A 533 24.88 2.73 11.85
N PHE A 534 25.53 3.04 12.96
CA PHE A 534 26.80 2.43 13.38
C PHE A 534 26.59 1.61 14.64
N GLY A 535 26.97 0.34 14.62
CA GLY A 535 26.71 -0.61 15.70
C GLY A 535 25.33 -1.28 15.59
N GLU A 536 24.92 -1.96 16.65
CA GLU A 536 23.63 -2.63 16.74
C GLU A 536 23.04 -2.57 18.15
N GLY A 537 21.72 -2.79 18.25
CA GLY A 537 21.01 -2.80 19.53
C GLY A 537 20.98 -1.43 20.21
N ALA A 538 21.03 -1.45 21.56
CA ALA A 538 20.93 -0.22 22.37
C ALA A 538 22.18 0.67 22.30
N GLU A 539 23.31 0.15 21.83
CA GLU A 539 24.58 0.90 21.70
C GLU A 539 24.77 1.51 20.31
N ALA A 540 23.85 1.22 19.37
CA ALA A 540 23.91 1.81 18.03
C ALA A 540 23.83 3.34 18.07
N ARG A 541 24.68 3.99 17.28
CA ARG A 541 24.58 5.43 17.01
C ARG A 541 23.96 5.66 15.65
N GLU A 542 22.93 6.46 15.63
CA GLU A 542 22.18 6.75 14.43
C GLU A 542 22.29 8.23 14.06
N TYR A 543 22.45 8.48 12.77
CA TYR A 543 22.56 9.83 12.20
C TYR A 543 21.57 9.96 11.05
N VAL A 544 21.02 11.16 10.90
CA VAL A 544 20.26 11.57 9.72
C VAL A 544 20.92 12.76 9.06
N ILE A 545 21.06 12.69 7.74
CA ILE A 545 21.50 13.79 6.88
C ILE A 545 20.28 14.23 6.09
N THR A 546 19.87 15.48 6.28
CA THR A 546 18.84 16.15 5.49
C THR A 546 19.46 17.29 4.72
N PHE A 547 18.76 17.80 3.73
CA PHE A 547 19.27 18.86 2.86
C PHE A 547 18.39 20.11 3.02
N ASP A 548 19.01 21.25 3.15
CA ASP A 548 18.28 22.52 3.21
C ASP A 548 17.59 22.81 1.87
N ALA A 549 16.31 23.16 1.89
CA ALA A 549 15.52 23.33 0.69
C ALA A 549 15.98 24.47 -0.23
N GLU A 550 16.58 25.54 0.35
CA GLU A 550 17.03 26.71 -0.41
C GLU A 550 18.46 26.55 -0.92
N THR A 551 19.35 26.03 -0.07
CA THR A 551 20.80 25.97 -0.35
C THR A 551 21.25 24.58 -0.80
N SER A 552 20.43 23.54 -0.60
CA SER A 552 20.79 22.12 -0.74
C SER A 552 21.96 21.69 0.16
N ALA A 553 22.30 22.46 1.18
CA ALA A 553 23.40 22.16 2.08
C ALA A 553 23.04 20.95 2.98
N PRO A 554 23.94 19.95 3.11
CA PRO A 554 23.69 18.82 3.97
C PRO A 554 23.80 19.23 5.46
N VAL A 555 22.83 18.77 6.26
CA VAL A 555 22.80 18.99 7.72
C VAL A 555 22.77 17.64 8.42
N VAL A 556 23.85 17.32 9.13
CA VAL A 556 23.99 16.05 9.85
C VAL A 556 23.52 16.21 11.29
N ARG A 557 22.61 15.33 11.73
CA ARG A 557 22.09 15.30 13.11
C ARG A 557 22.16 13.92 13.70
N ILE A 558 22.34 13.85 15.01
CA ILE A 558 22.21 12.61 15.77
C ILE A 558 20.72 12.34 15.97
N LEU A 559 20.35 11.07 16.00
CA LEU A 559 19.00 10.61 16.30
C LEU A 559 18.94 10.04 17.71
N ALA A 560 17.93 10.48 18.47
CA ALA A 560 17.62 9.86 19.75
C ALA A 560 16.93 8.51 19.55
N PRO A 561 16.94 7.63 20.58
CA PRO A 561 16.27 6.31 20.51
C PRO A 561 14.76 6.38 20.22
N ASP A 562 14.10 7.48 20.56
CA ASP A 562 12.69 7.75 20.25
C ASP A 562 12.47 8.24 18.81
N GLY A 563 13.56 8.42 18.05
CA GLY A 563 13.53 8.88 16.68
C GLY A 563 13.51 10.40 16.51
N SER A 564 13.56 11.19 17.59
CA SER A 564 13.68 12.64 17.50
C SER A 564 15.07 13.06 17.00
N ARG A 565 15.11 14.16 16.22
CA ARG A 565 16.38 14.74 15.73
C ARG A 565 16.99 15.60 16.82
N LEU A 566 18.24 15.32 17.17
CA LEU A 566 19.03 16.13 18.10
C LEU A 566 19.78 17.26 17.36
N GLU A 567 20.64 17.98 18.09
CA GLU A 567 21.47 19.06 17.53
C GLU A 567 22.37 18.57 16.40
N ALA A 568 22.73 19.48 15.51
CA ALA A 568 23.67 19.21 14.43
C ALA A 568 25.04 18.82 14.98
N THR A 569 25.73 17.90 14.33
CA THR A 569 27.03 17.40 14.74
C THR A 569 28.07 17.59 13.65
N SER A 570 29.31 17.87 14.07
CA SER A 570 30.47 17.90 13.20
C SER A 570 31.27 16.58 13.19
N ALA A 571 30.80 15.56 13.88
CA ALA A 571 31.42 14.23 13.89
C ALA A 571 31.40 13.53 12.53
N ILE A 572 30.55 13.98 11.61
CA ILE A 572 30.50 13.55 10.22
C ILE A 572 30.56 14.79 9.34
N GLY A 573 31.62 14.91 8.56
CA GLY A 573 31.76 15.94 7.52
C GLY A 573 30.96 15.48 6.28
N ALA A 574 30.12 16.34 5.72
CA ALA A 574 29.29 16.04 4.57
C ALA A 574 29.54 17.05 3.44
N THR A 575 29.68 16.56 2.22
CA THR A 575 29.80 17.37 1.00
C THR A 575 28.78 16.85 -0.02
N PHE A 576 28.02 17.77 -0.60
CA PHE A 576 26.93 17.47 -1.51
C PHE A 576 27.14 18.11 -2.88
N ALA A 577 26.78 17.37 -3.94
CA ALA A 577 26.75 17.88 -5.31
C ALA A 577 25.55 17.27 -6.04
N LYS A 578 24.88 18.06 -6.89
CA LYS A 578 23.77 17.58 -7.72
C LYS A 578 23.91 17.99 -9.19
N THR A 579 23.33 17.19 -10.04
CA THR A 579 23.10 17.42 -11.48
C THR A 579 21.61 17.41 -11.77
N SER A 580 21.21 17.49 -13.02
CA SER A 580 19.81 17.33 -13.43
C SER A 580 19.29 15.86 -13.43
N ALA A 581 20.15 14.89 -13.16
CA ALA A 581 19.82 13.47 -13.26
C ALA A 581 20.30 12.62 -12.06
N ALA A 582 21.03 13.22 -11.13
CA ALA A 582 21.57 12.52 -9.97
C ALA A 582 22.07 13.49 -8.91
N TRP A 583 22.16 13.02 -7.66
CA TRP A 583 22.93 13.70 -6.63
C TRP A 583 23.98 12.79 -6.00
N HIS A 584 24.98 13.40 -5.43
CA HIS A 584 26.12 12.74 -4.84
C HIS A 584 26.38 13.31 -3.44
N LEU A 585 26.55 12.42 -2.45
CA LEU A 585 26.91 12.77 -1.08
C LEU A 585 28.21 12.06 -0.68
N SER A 586 29.23 12.85 -0.33
CA SER A 586 30.47 12.33 0.26
C SER A 586 30.49 12.63 1.74
N LEU A 587 30.78 11.63 2.55
CA LEU A 587 30.80 11.69 4.01
C LEU A 587 32.17 11.25 4.52
N ILE A 588 32.74 12.04 5.43
CA ILE A 588 33.93 11.66 6.18
C ILE A 588 33.52 11.49 7.64
N VAL A 589 33.61 10.25 8.12
CA VAL A 589 33.14 9.83 9.44
C VAL A 589 34.30 9.85 10.41
N ALA A 590 34.27 10.75 11.41
CA ALA A 590 35.26 10.79 12.47
C ALA A 590 35.10 9.57 13.41
N GLN A 591 36.21 9.19 14.06
CA GLN A 591 36.18 8.10 15.05
C GLN A 591 35.17 8.37 16.19
N SER A 592 34.98 9.63 16.55
CA SER A 592 34.01 10.06 17.58
C SER A 592 32.53 9.83 17.19
N ALA A 593 32.24 9.60 15.90
CA ALA A 593 30.88 9.27 15.44
C ALA A 593 30.51 7.80 15.69
N LEU A 594 31.49 6.93 15.92
CA LEU A 594 31.25 5.51 16.18
C LEU A 594 30.83 5.26 17.63
N PRO A 595 30.20 4.11 17.94
CA PRO A 595 29.97 3.66 19.31
C PRO A 595 31.28 3.63 20.12
N ASP A 596 31.20 3.85 21.42
CA ASP A 596 32.37 3.95 22.28
C ASP A 596 33.22 2.68 22.25
N GLY A 597 34.53 2.86 22.05
CA GLY A 597 35.49 1.75 21.93
C GLY A 597 35.45 0.99 20.60
N SER A 598 34.57 1.35 19.65
CA SER A 598 34.52 0.75 18.33
C SER A 598 35.62 1.26 17.41
N THR A 599 36.07 0.43 16.48
CA THR A 599 36.91 0.79 15.33
C THR A 599 36.16 0.50 14.04
N ALA A 600 36.67 0.96 12.90
CA ALA A 600 36.04 0.62 11.62
C ALA A 600 36.11 -0.89 11.33
N ASP A 601 37.14 -1.59 11.81
CA ASP A 601 37.25 -3.04 11.68
C ASP A 601 36.28 -3.75 12.63
N GLY A 602 35.48 -4.66 12.12
CA GLY A 602 34.43 -5.36 12.85
C GLY A 602 33.18 -4.52 13.13
N LEU A 603 33.16 -3.24 12.72
CA LEU A 603 32.00 -2.37 12.92
C LEU A 603 30.82 -2.84 12.05
N ARG A 604 29.65 -2.89 12.66
CA ARG A 604 28.39 -3.08 11.93
C ARG A 604 27.86 -1.73 11.45
N ILE A 605 27.51 -1.65 10.18
CA ILE A 605 27.00 -0.44 9.55
C ILE A 605 25.77 -0.72 8.71
N ASN A 606 24.80 0.19 8.73
CA ASN A 606 23.73 0.23 7.73
C ASN A 606 23.54 1.66 7.22
N ILE A 607 23.17 1.77 5.95
CA ILE A 607 22.96 3.03 5.28
C ILE A 607 21.60 2.98 4.59
N GLY A 608 20.74 3.94 4.91
CA GLY A 608 19.46 4.14 4.27
C GLY A 608 19.44 5.43 3.45
N VAL A 609 18.79 5.40 2.31
CA VAL A 609 18.48 6.57 1.49
C VAL A 609 16.97 6.66 1.35
N ALA A 610 16.43 7.82 1.65
CA ALA A 610 15.05 8.18 1.33
C ALA A 610 15.10 9.10 0.11
N ASP A 611 14.46 8.68 -0.94
CA ASP A 611 14.22 9.38 -2.18
C ASP A 611 12.72 9.74 -2.19
N ASN A 612 12.40 11.02 -2.10
CA ASN A 612 11.05 11.49 -1.77
C ASN A 612 10.45 12.31 -2.91
N ASP A 613 10.46 11.75 -4.12
CA ASP A 613 9.91 12.34 -5.34
C ASP A 613 8.40 12.55 -5.24
N ASN A 614 7.95 13.58 -4.51
CA ASN A 614 6.54 13.95 -4.41
C ASN A 614 5.59 12.78 -4.05
N THR A 615 6.06 11.77 -3.31
CA THR A 615 5.23 10.63 -2.95
C THR A 615 4.69 10.73 -1.52
N TYR A 616 3.46 10.25 -1.32
CA TYR A 616 2.77 10.24 -0.01
C TYR A 616 3.49 9.42 1.07
N HIS A 617 4.26 8.42 0.68
CA HIS A 617 5.03 7.59 1.59
C HIS A 617 6.52 7.71 1.30
N THR A 618 7.27 8.24 2.26
CA THR A 618 8.72 8.18 2.24
C THR A 618 9.18 6.73 2.19
N GLN A 619 9.87 6.36 1.14
CA GLN A 619 10.40 5.03 0.96
C GLN A 619 11.88 5.00 1.29
N TRP A 620 12.24 4.38 2.42
CA TRP A 620 13.63 4.12 2.76
C TRP A 620 14.16 2.89 2.05
N ARG A 621 15.25 3.05 1.32
CA ARG A 621 16.04 1.97 0.74
C ARG A 621 17.28 1.76 1.59
N TRP A 622 17.66 0.54 1.86
CA TRP A 622 18.74 0.21 2.78
C TRP A 622 19.84 -0.60 2.10
N LEU A 623 21.10 -0.45 2.58
CA LEU A 623 22.24 -1.26 2.16
C LEU A 623 22.08 -2.73 2.55
N ALA A 624 21.45 -3.00 3.69
CA ALA A 624 21.15 -4.32 4.20
C ALA A 624 19.85 -4.32 4.99
N PRO A 625 19.20 -5.48 5.24
CA PRO A 625 18.08 -5.56 6.17
C PRO A 625 18.45 -4.92 7.51
N ARG A 626 17.52 -4.19 8.13
CA ARG A 626 17.79 -3.42 9.34
C ARG A 626 18.33 -4.25 10.49
N ASP A 627 17.91 -5.51 10.57
CA ASP A 627 18.29 -6.48 11.62
C ASP A 627 19.62 -7.20 11.32
N LEU A 628 20.22 -6.95 10.15
CA LEU A 628 21.44 -7.59 9.68
C LEU A 628 22.36 -6.57 9.00
N PRO A 629 22.93 -5.63 9.76
CA PRO A 629 23.87 -4.67 9.22
C PRO A 629 25.10 -5.34 8.62
N VAL A 630 25.73 -4.64 7.70
CA VAL A 630 26.98 -5.06 7.07
C VAL A 630 28.12 -4.98 8.08
N VAL A 631 29.02 -5.94 8.08
CA VAL A 631 30.25 -5.94 8.90
C VAL A 631 31.40 -5.40 8.06
N LEU A 632 32.08 -4.34 8.54
CA LEU A 632 33.28 -3.80 7.91
C LEU A 632 34.51 -4.62 8.32
N GLN A 633 35.41 -4.87 7.38
CA GLN A 633 36.68 -5.57 7.61
C GLN A 633 37.83 -4.73 7.04
N GLN A 634 38.94 -4.67 7.75
CA GLN A 634 40.17 -4.10 7.17
C GLN A 634 40.72 -5.07 6.12
N GLY A 635 41.08 -4.52 4.95
CA GLY A 635 41.69 -5.27 3.86
C GLY A 635 43.15 -5.67 4.15
#